data_191f41f5f875a336f9cb315eb6152265
#
_entry.id   191f41f5f875a336f9cb315eb6152265
#
_cell.length_a   1.000
_cell.length_b   1.000
_cell.length_c   1.000
_cell.angle_alpha   90.00
_cell.angle_beta   90.00
_cell.angle_gamma   90.00
#
_symmetry.space_group_name_H-M   'P 1'
#
loop_
_entity.id
_entity.type
_entity.pdbx_description
1 polymer ?
#
loop_
_entity_poly.entity_id
_entity_poly.type
_entity_poly.pdbx_seq_one_letter_code
_entity_poly.pdbx_strand_id
1 'polypeptide(L)'
;MAFKQVKKITNPKKRKGDQYLGKLYPTNGKSKVMRRREWRGVKDTLYDYTRWLYIMSILGRFIVKPRNIKAMFRYRWMANYLAVPHMMDKFTQGLRDEPLRITHTAMNFVIYDVAQTMENIFRGDRRTGNDEEYSRHCVLTDENAMTAFMMGFDETKAILREVPTMFVANLLTQYSTTHYLDVAQEFGIPGDVCPMPEAEAGISIDDDFAVLGCCAVQVNTTCDGSLMGNGVIASRLEREYGIPTFQLAAPMRHREDDVQDYAANDIKAAIKFVEEHAGEKWNWKRYFECAARVNDATRHRQEWLDINCTDYPQFVGSVFSLYNDTNYMGNCGRSPLFPPIDKKITRLIQRGYKRKTMMAPEYRHRCIVWGVQPQYNIHMLYWMINCWGVLPLTDMLSMVNTSMIAEEDTPENRDRAYYDMAWLNENMIMRNRTHGGYKVLVDELWEFCEMMNADMVMMWEHMSCKALDGLHGMFEEQGRERGIHIVWVCHDLCDPRVYTRQAIRDEFSQYMRTVLREEPLDPTLENIPDENMW
;
A
#
# COMPACT_ATOMS: atom_id res chain seq x y z
N MET A 1 29.49 13.04 -15.83
CA MET A 1 28.80 14.26 -15.32
C MET A 1 28.97 14.34 -13.83
N ALA A 2 28.89 15.52 -13.22
CA ALA A 2 28.87 15.65 -11.76
C ALA A 2 27.47 15.26 -11.26
N PHE A 3 27.41 14.55 -10.11
CA PHE A 3 26.13 14.24 -9.47
C PHE A 3 25.41 15.52 -9.02
N LYS A 4 24.09 15.48 -9.11
CA LYS A 4 23.21 16.56 -8.67
C LYS A 4 23.37 16.77 -7.17
N GLN A 5 23.49 18.02 -6.76
CA GLN A 5 23.55 18.37 -5.35
C GLN A 5 22.25 19.07 -4.93
N VAL A 6 21.63 18.56 -3.89
CA VAL A 6 20.45 19.16 -3.27
C VAL A 6 20.87 20.06 -2.12
N LYS A 7 20.19 21.19 -1.97
CA LYS A 7 20.41 22.10 -0.84
C LYS A 7 20.05 21.38 0.47
N LYS A 8 21.03 21.24 1.35
CA LYS A 8 20.81 20.73 2.70
C LYS A 8 19.94 21.71 3.51
N ILE A 9 18.88 21.21 4.11
CA ILE A 9 17.95 22.03 4.88
C ILE A 9 17.91 21.52 6.32
N THR A 10 18.18 22.41 7.26
CA THR A 10 18.07 22.12 8.69
C THR A 10 16.73 22.59 9.22
N ASN A 11 16.06 21.75 10.00
CA ASN A 11 14.78 22.09 10.60
C ASN A 11 14.92 23.31 11.55
N PRO A 12 14.31 24.46 11.23
CA PRO A 12 14.39 25.65 12.07
C PRO A 12 13.71 25.46 13.42
N LYS A 13 12.87 24.43 13.58
CA LYS A 13 12.18 24.09 14.82
C LYS A 13 12.88 23.01 15.63
N LYS A 14 14.08 22.59 15.23
CA LYS A 14 14.87 21.62 16.00
C LYS A 14 15.07 22.13 17.41
N ARG A 15 14.62 21.38 18.40
CA ARG A 15 14.76 21.74 19.79
C ARG A 15 16.10 21.25 20.33
N LYS A 16 16.71 22.04 21.21
CA LYS A 16 17.92 21.59 21.91
C LYS A 16 17.61 20.32 22.71
N GLY A 17 18.35 19.26 22.48
CA GLY A 17 18.14 17.96 23.13
C GLY A 17 17.09 17.06 22.47
N ASP A 18 16.49 17.45 21.33
CA ASP A 18 15.72 16.51 20.51
C ASP A 18 16.65 15.39 20.06
N GLN A 19 16.40 14.22 20.58
CA GLN A 19 17.07 13.00 20.15
C GLN A 19 16.02 12.15 19.45
N TYR A 20 16.27 11.84 18.19
CA TYR A 20 15.38 11.04 17.39
C TYR A 20 15.40 9.58 17.85
N LEU A 21 15.43 8.65 17.01
CA LEU A 21 15.13 7.25 17.28
C LEU A 21 15.99 6.56 18.37
N GLY A 22 17.20 7.00 18.65
CA GLY A 22 18.09 6.34 19.63
C GLY A 22 17.50 6.12 21.03
N LYS A 23 16.43 6.86 21.38
CA LYS A 23 15.68 6.68 22.64
C LYS A 23 14.36 5.93 22.51
N LEU A 24 13.94 5.59 21.30
CA LEU A 24 12.66 4.96 21.03
C LEU A 24 12.65 3.47 21.34
N TYR A 25 13.76 2.84 21.19
CA TYR A 25 13.93 1.40 21.32
C TYR A 25 14.77 1.08 22.55
N PRO A 26 14.13 0.87 23.70
CA PRO A 26 14.87 0.43 24.87
C PRO A 26 15.46 -0.96 24.60
N THR A 27 16.77 -1.04 24.63
CA THR A 27 17.55 -2.27 24.40
C THR A 27 17.50 -3.28 25.55
N ASN A 28 16.63 -3.08 26.52
CA ASN A 28 16.63 -3.81 27.79
C ASN A 28 15.76 -5.07 27.82
N GLY A 29 15.47 -5.69 26.70
CA GLY A 29 14.75 -6.97 26.62
C GLY A 29 13.29 -6.96 27.10
N LYS A 30 12.70 -5.80 27.35
CA LYS A 30 11.28 -5.71 27.72
C LYS A 30 10.38 -6.09 26.57
N SER A 31 9.23 -6.68 26.91
CA SER A 31 8.19 -7.03 25.94
C SER A 31 7.89 -5.88 25.00
N LYS A 32 7.84 -6.18 23.70
CA LYS A 32 7.50 -5.22 22.63
C LYS A 32 6.15 -4.53 22.86
N VAL A 33 5.20 -5.23 23.47
CA VAL A 33 3.86 -4.70 23.81
C VAL A 33 3.92 -3.59 24.87
N MET A 34 4.91 -3.65 25.75
CA MET A 34 5.06 -2.71 26.89
C MET A 34 6.10 -1.62 26.63
N ARG A 35 6.44 -1.36 25.35
CA ARG A 35 7.40 -0.30 25.02
C ARG A 35 6.87 1.07 25.42
N ARG A 36 7.78 1.88 25.98
CA ARG A 36 7.51 3.29 26.22
C ARG A 36 7.39 4.02 24.88
N ARG A 37 6.30 4.75 24.71
CA ARG A 37 6.12 5.59 23.54
C ARG A 37 7.14 6.73 23.49
N GLU A 38 7.47 7.15 22.29
CA GLU A 38 8.43 8.24 22.05
C GLU A 38 8.01 9.54 22.74
N TRP A 39 8.96 10.19 23.39
CA TRP A 39 8.76 11.54 23.88
C TRP A 39 8.93 12.57 22.77
N ARG A 40 7.86 13.25 22.41
CA ARG A 40 7.78 14.24 21.31
C ARG A 40 7.52 15.66 21.83
N GLY A 41 7.78 15.94 23.10
CA GLY A 41 7.27 17.11 23.81
C GLY A 41 5.81 16.90 24.25
N VAL A 42 5.34 17.71 25.20
CA VAL A 42 4.04 17.49 25.89
C VAL A 42 2.87 17.37 24.88
N LYS A 43 2.76 18.33 23.95
CA LYS A 43 1.65 18.42 23.02
C LYS A 43 1.55 17.21 22.08
N ASP A 44 2.67 16.86 21.47
CA ASP A 44 2.68 15.79 20.46
C ASP A 44 2.63 14.40 21.09
N THR A 45 3.28 14.23 22.27
CA THR A 45 3.15 13.00 23.05
C THR A 45 1.71 12.76 23.50
N LEU A 46 1.02 13.79 24.00
CA LEU A 46 -0.39 13.67 24.39
C LEU A 46 -1.28 13.34 23.19
N TYR A 47 -1.04 14.01 22.06
CA TYR A 47 -1.76 13.70 20.81
C TYR A 47 -1.55 12.25 20.38
N ASP A 48 -0.31 11.76 20.39
CA ASP A 48 0.03 10.39 20.02
C ASP A 48 -0.67 9.37 20.92
N TYR A 49 -0.67 9.57 22.25
CA TYR A 49 -1.42 8.73 23.18
C TYR A 49 -2.95 8.73 22.90
N THR A 50 -3.53 9.87 22.57
CA THR A 50 -4.97 9.92 22.24
C THR A 50 -5.29 9.12 20.97
N ARG A 51 -4.39 9.12 19.98
CA ARG A 51 -4.55 8.35 18.75
C ARG A 51 -4.35 6.85 19.00
N TRP A 52 -3.39 6.50 19.82
CA TRP A 52 -3.19 5.12 20.26
C TRP A 52 -4.42 4.58 21.00
N LEU A 53 -4.97 5.33 21.93
CA LEU A 53 -6.21 4.97 22.62
C LEU A 53 -7.40 4.79 21.66
N TYR A 54 -7.47 5.60 20.61
CA TYR A 54 -8.48 5.43 19.57
C TYR A 54 -8.31 4.08 18.85
N ILE A 55 -7.09 3.69 18.48
CA ILE A 55 -6.81 2.36 17.89
C ILE A 55 -7.22 1.26 18.86
N MET A 56 -6.84 1.36 20.13
CA MET A 56 -7.24 0.38 21.14
C MET A 56 -8.77 0.28 21.27
N SER A 57 -9.49 1.39 21.09
CA SER A 57 -10.97 1.37 21.07
C SER A 57 -11.57 0.63 19.86
N ILE A 58 -10.92 0.71 18.69
CA ILE A 58 -11.30 -0.05 17.49
C ILE A 58 -11.11 -1.55 17.77
N LEU A 59 -9.91 -1.92 18.22
CA LEU A 59 -9.58 -3.30 18.54
C LEU A 59 -10.51 -3.89 19.62
N GLY A 60 -10.77 -3.12 20.68
CA GLY A 60 -11.68 -3.55 21.75
C GLY A 60 -13.09 -3.82 21.22
N ARG A 61 -13.63 -2.93 20.38
CA ARG A 61 -14.95 -3.14 19.74
C ARG A 61 -14.96 -4.32 18.79
N PHE A 62 -13.85 -4.57 18.10
CA PHE A 62 -13.70 -5.71 17.21
C PHE A 62 -13.70 -7.03 18.00
N ILE A 63 -12.88 -7.13 19.06
CA ILE A 63 -12.65 -8.37 19.82
C ILE A 63 -13.91 -8.81 20.58
N VAL A 64 -14.77 -7.89 21.06
CA VAL A 64 -15.95 -8.28 21.85
C VAL A 64 -17.07 -8.95 21.03
N LYS A 65 -16.98 -8.97 19.71
CA LYS A 65 -17.99 -9.61 18.86
C LYS A 65 -17.77 -11.13 18.78
N PRO A 66 -18.77 -11.98 19.10
CA PRO A 66 -18.58 -13.44 19.14
C PRO A 66 -18.03 -14.05 17.86
N ARG A 67 -18.49 -13.56 16.69
CA ARG A 67 -18.00 -14.03 15.38
C ARG A 67 -16.52 -13.70 15.17
N ASN A 68 -16.06 -12.52 15.62
CA ASN A 68 -14.67 -12.12 15.50
C ASN A 68 -13.78 -12.95 16.44
N ILE A 69 -14.27 -13.27 17.64
CA ILE A 69 -13.58 -14.21 18.54
C ILE A 69 -13.44 -15.58 17.86
N LYS A 70 -14.53 -16.08 17.25
CA LYS A 70 -14.50 -17.36 16.52
C LYS A 70 -13.48 -17.32 15.38
N ALA A 71 -13.39 -16.20 14.63
CA ALA A 71 -12.41 -15.99 13.56
C ALA A 71 -10.97 -16.00 14.09
N MET A 72 -10.71 -15.39 15.26
CA MET A 72 -9.38 -15.38 15.88
C MET A 72 -8.87 -16.79 16.21
N PHE A 73 -9.75 -17.74 16.50
CA PHE A 73 -9.39 -19.14 16.72
C PHE A 73 -9.40 -19.99 15.44
N ARG A 74 -10.12 -19.54 14.40
CA ARG A 74 -10.23 -20.30 13.15
C ARG A 74 -9.09 -19.98 12.17
N TYR A 75 -8.69 -18.71 12.08
CA TYR A 75 -7.75 -18.24 11.08
C TYR A 75 -6.41 -17.89 11.72
N ARG A 76 -5.35 -18.57 11.27
CA ARG A 76 -3.97 -18.41 11.77
C ARG A 76 -3.48 -16.96 11.66
N TRP A 77 -3.71 -16.32 10.51
CA TRP A 77 -3.28 -14.94 10.23
C TRP A 77 -3.90 -13.90 11.19
N MET A 78 -5.03 -14.21 11.82
CA MET A 78 -5.66 -13.31 12.80
C MET A 78 -4.78 -13.01 14.03
N ALA A 79 -3.87 -13.91 14.39
CA ALA A 79 -2.94 -13.69 15.50
C ALA A 79 -2.02 -12.49 15.27
N ASN A 80 -1.70 -12.17 14.00
CA ASN A 80 -0.84 -11.04 13.64
C ASN A 80 -1.47 -9.70 14.04
N TYR A 81 -2.79 -9.60 14.07
CA TYR A 81 -3.50 -8.38 14.45
C TYR A 81 -3.34 -7.97 15.93
N LEU A 82 -2.79 -8.83 16.77
CA LEU A 82 -2.36 -8.46 18.12
C LEU A 82 -1.18 -7.46 18.09
N ALA A 83 -0.46 -7.36 16.97
CA ALA A 83 0.63 -6.42 16.77
C ALA A 83 0.20 -5.02 16.23
N VAL A 84 -1.09 -4.78 15.94
CA VAL A 84 -1.59 -3.48 15.43
C VAL A 84 -1.15 -2.28 16.27
N PRO A 85 -1.09 -2.32 17.63
CA PRO A 85 -0.59 -1.18 18.40
C PRO A 85 0.83 -0.77 18.04
N HIS A 86 1.68 -1.69 17.57
CA HIS A 86 3.06 -1.42 17.16
C HIS A 86 3.17 -0.84 15.75
N MET A 87 2.17 -1.06 14.90
CA MET A 87 2.16 -0.53 13.54
C MET A 87 2.29 0.99 13.55
N MET A 88 1.58 1.68 14.45
CA MET A 88 1.67 3.14 14.56
C MET A 88 3.05 3.60 15.04
N ASP A 89 3.72 2.83 15.87
CA ASP A 89 5.08 3.16 16.29
C ASP A 89 6.04 3.13 15.10
N LYS A 90 5.87 2.19 14.18
CA LYS A 90 6.67 2.10 12.96
C LYS A 90 6.46 3.30 12.02
N PHE A 91 5.21 3.70 11.81
CA PHE A 91 4.85 4.78 10.88
C PHE A 91 4.97 6.18 11.44
N THR A 92 5.27 6.34 12.72
CA THR A 92 5.38 7.66 13.36
C THR A 92 6.77 7.97 13.91
N GLN A 93 7.75 7.11 13.66
CA GLN A 93 9.11 7.26 14.19
C GLN A 93 9.71 8.61 13.84
N GLY A 94 10.14 9.35 14.87
CA GLY A 94 10.77 10.66 14.72
C GLY A 94 9.83 11.79 14.32
N LEU A 95 8.59 11.53 13.93
CA LEU A 95 7.65 12.54 13.45
C LEU A 95 7.13 13.44 14.56
N ARG A 96 6.94 14.72 14.24
CA ARG A 96 6.43 15.76 15.13
C ARG A 96 5.47 16.67 14.37
N ASP A 97 4.77 17.53 15.09
CA ASP A 97 3.88 18.57 14.54
C ASP A 97 2.89 18.02 13.48
N GLU A 98 2.77 18.70 12.35
CA GLU A 98 1.83 18.33 11.27
C GLU A 98 2.14 16.98 10.61
N PRO A 99 3.39 16.62 10.29
CA PRO A 99 3.71 15.28 9.76
C PRO A 99 3.20 14.12 10.64
N LEU A 100 3.34 14.26 11.97
CA LEU A 100 2.78 13.29 12.92
C LEU A 100 1.23 13.22 12.82
N ARG A 101 0.56 14.35 12.66
CA ARG A 101 -0.91 14.43 12.56
C ARG A 101 -1.42 13.87 11.25
N ILE A 102 -0.71 14.12 10.15
CA ILE A 102 -1.02 13.59 8.82
C ILE A 102 -0.97 12.07 8.87
N THR A 103 0.16 11.52 9.31
CA THR A 103 0.37 10.07 9.41
C THR A 103 -0.69 9.40 10.30
N HIS A 104 -0.95 9.94 11.49
CA HIS A 104 -2.02 9.42 12.35
C HIS A 104 -3.41 9.52 11.68
N THR A 105 -3.68 10.57 10.93
CA THR A 105 -5.00 10.72 10.29
C THR A 105 -5.20 9.64 9.23
N ALA A 106 -4.22 9.43 8.36
CA ALA A 106 -4.27 8.41 7.33
C ALA A 106 -4.31 6.99 7.93
N MET A 107 -3.33 6.65 8.77
CA MET A 107 -3.19 5.28 9.30
C MET A 107 -4.30 4.87 10.26
N ASN A 108 -4.79 5.77 11.10
CA ASN A 108 -5.93 5.43 11.97
C ASN A 108 -7.19 5.14 11.15
N PHE A 109 -7.34 5.79 10.00
CA PHE A 109 -8.45 5.52 9.11
C PHE A 109 -8.27 4.19 8.37
N VAL A 110 -7.06 3.88 7.90
CA VAL A 110 -6.73 2.57 7.32
C VAL A 110 -7.03 1.44 8.32
N ILE A 111 -6.59 1.57 9.58
CA ILE A 111 -6.88 0.57 10.63
C ILE A 111 -8.38 0.41 10.85
N TYR A 112 -9.13 1.51 10.85
CA TYR A 112 -10.59 1.47 10.97
C TYR A 112 -11.23 0.74 9.78
N ASP A 113 -10.83 1.07 8.55
CA ASP A 113 -11.38 0.49 7.33
C ASP A 113 -11.08 -1.01 7.21
N VAL A 114 -9.83 -1.41 7.50
CA VAL A 114 -9.44 -2.83 7.56
C VAL A 114 -10.24 -3.59 8.62
N ALA A 115 -10.46 -3.00 9.80
CA ALA A 115 -11.28 -3.63 10.84
C ALA A 115 -12.74 -3.81 10.37
N GLN A 116 -13.31 -2.84 9.65
CA GLN A 116 -14.65 -2.97 9.05
C GLN A 116 -14.69 -4.04 7.95
N THR A 117 -13.67 -4.09 7.11
CA THR A 117 -13.53 -5.12 6.06
C THR A 117 -13.49 -6.52 6.68
N MET A 118 -12.67 -6.72 7.72
CA MET A 118 -12.64 -8.00 8.44
C MET A 118 -13.99 -8.36 9.08
N GLU A 119 -14.67 -7.39 9.70
CA GLU A 119 -16.01 -7.62 10.25
C GLU A 119 -17.02 -8.06 9.18
N ASN A 120 -16.92 -7.48 7.99
CA ASN A 120 -17.74 -7.82 6.84
C ASN A 120 -17.41 -9.22 6.32
N ILE A 121 -16.12 -9.55 6.20
CA ILE A 121 -15.66 -10.89 5.84
C ILE A 121 -16.23 -11.92 6.83
N PHE A 122 -16.03 -11.74 8.13
CA PHE A 122 -16.48 -12.71 9.14
C PHE A 122 -17.99 -12.77 9.29
N ARG A 123 -18.72 -11.73 8.89
CA ARG A 123 -20.18 -11.77 8.84
C ARG A 123 -20.68 -12.73 7.78
N GLY A 124 -20.18 -12.61 6.56
CA GLY A 124 -20.60 -13.44 5.41
C GLY A 124 -19.93 -14.81 5.36
N ASP A 125 -18.84 -15.01 6.09
CA ASP A 125 -18.08 -16.24 6.07
C ASP A 125 -18.90 -17.42 6.62
N ARG A 126 -19.02 -18.49 5.83
CA ARG A 126 -19.76 -19.72 6.13
C ARG A 126 -19.29 -20.41 7.43
N ARG A 127 -18.07 -20.12 7.90
CA ARG A 127 -17.44 -20.77 9.05
C ARG A 127 -17.56 -19.96 10.35
N THR A 128 -17.63 -18.65 10.27
CA THR A 128 -17.61 -17.77 11.45
C THR A 128 -18.93 -17.04 11.68
N GLY A 129 -19.53 -16.47 10.65
CA GLY A 129 -20.75 -15.67 10.73
C GLY A 129 -21.97 -16.36 10.12
N ASN A 130 -21.80 -16.96 8.95
CA ASN A 130 -22.83 -17.67 8.19
C ASN A 130 -24.09 -16.81 7.88
N ASP A 131 -23.91 -15.52 7.63
CA ASP A 131 -24.99 -14.64 7.16
C ASP A 131 -25.10 -14.76 5.63
N GLU A 132 -25.93 -15.69 5.18
CA GLU A 132 -26.09 -16.01 3.76
C GLU A 132 -26.65 -14.84 2.95
N GLU A 133 -27.59 -14.09 3.52
CA GLU A 133 -28.15 -12.90 2.86
C GLU A 133 -27.09 -11.85 2.64
N TYR A 134 -26.27 -11.58 3.63
CA TYR A 134 -25.13 -10.69 3.48
C TYR A 134 -24.12 -11.20 2.45
N SER A 135 -23.82 -12.50 2.48
CA SER A 135 -22.88 -13.13 1.56
C SER A 135 -23.33 -13.04 0.10
N ARG A 136 -24.64 -13.07 -0.18
CA ARG A 136 -25.19 -12.91 -1.54
C ARG A 136 -24.89 -11.53 -2.16
N HIS A 137 -24.68 -10.52 -1.33
CA HIS A 137 -24.31 -9.16 -1.74
C HIS A 137 -22.80 -8.89 -1.59
N CYS A 138 -21.95 -9.92 -1.62
CA CYS A 138 -20.52 -9.80 -1.61
C CYS A 138 -19.92 -10.36 -2.91
N VAL A 139 -19.02 -9.59 -3.51
CA VAL A 139 -18.17 -10.00 -4.63
C VAL A 139 -16.75 -10.06 -4.13
N LEU A 140 -16.10 -11.20 -4.24
CA LEU A 140 -14.69 -11.34 -3.91
C LEU A 140 -13.85 -10.72 -5.03
N THR A 141 -12.86 -9.94 -4.65
CA THR A 141 -11.89 -9.36 -5.58
C THR A 141 -10.49 -9.59 -5.04
N ASP A 142 -9.51 -9.66 -5.92
CA ASP A 142 -8.10 -9.72 -5.53
C ASP A 142 -7.54 -8.32 -5.18
N GLU A 143 -6.36 -8.27 -4.63
CA GLU A 143 -5.68 -7.04 -4.23
C GLU A 143 -5.29 -6.15 -5.42
N ASN A 144 -5.11 -6.75 -6.60
CA ASN A 144 -4.78 -6.04 -7.82
C ASN A 144 -6.02 -5.52 -8.57
N ALA A 145 -7.22 -5.76 -8.02
CA ALA A 145 -8.46 -5.32 -8.65
C ALA A 145 -8.80 -3.88 -8.26
N MET A 146 -8.79 -2.99 -9.23
CA MET A 146 -9.57 -1.76 -9.09
C MET A 146 -11.04 -2.12 -9.07
N THR A 147 -11.74 -1.74 -8.02
CA THR A 147 -13.17 -2.06 -7.88
C THR A 147 -14.08 -1.11 -8.67
N ALA A 148 -13.58 -0.49 -9.75
CA ALA A 148 -14.32 0.45 -10.58
C ALA A 148 -15.58 -0.16 -11.18
N PHE A 149 -15.53 -1.43 -11.59
CA PHE A 149 -16.68 -2.21 -12.08
C PHE A 149 -17.76 -2.45 -11.00
N MET A 150 -17.53 -2.03 -9.76
CA MET A 150 -18.49 -2.11 -8.65
C MET A 150 -19.15 -0.76 -8.33
N MET A 151 -18.74 0.35 -8.97
CA MET A 151 -19.17 1.71 -8.61
C MET A 151 -20.68 1.94 -8.74
N GLY A 152 -21.35 1.21 -9.64
CA GLY A 152 -22.80 1.35 -9.88
C GLY A 152 -23.69 0.42 -9.04
N PHE A 153 -23.14 -0.38 -8.13
CA PHE A 153 -23.94 -1.22 -7.24
C PHE A 153 -24.17 -0.52 -5.90
N ASP A 154 -25.43 -0.44 -5.47
CA ASP A 154 -25.81 0.23 -4.23
C ASP A 154 -25.55 -0.65 -2.99
N GLU A 155 -25.96 -1.92 -3.06
CA GLU A 155 -25.94 -2.86 -1.94
C GLU A 155 -24.78 -3.85 -2.02
N THR A 156 -24.44 -4.31 -3.23
CA THR A 156 -23.35 -5.28 -3.45
C THR A 156 -21.98 -4.68 -3.13
N LYS A 157 -21.15 -5.42 -2.38
CA LYS A 157 -19.87 -4.99 -1.84
C LYS A 157 -18.71 -5.75 -2.45
N ALA A 158 -17.67 -5.03 -2.83
CA ALA A 158 -16.38 -5.63 -3.13
C ALA A 158 -15.66 -6.02 -1.82
N ILE A 159 -15.13 -7.21 -1.76
CA ILE A 159 -14.35 -7.73 -0.63
C ILE A 159 -12.97 -8.11 -1.13
N LEU A 160 -12.00 -7.24 -0.84
CA LEU A 160 -10.59 -7.50 -1.07
C LEU A 160 -10.07 -8.38 0.07
N ARG A 161 -10.24 -9.67 -0.06
CA ARG A 161 -10.00 -10.63 1.02
C ARG A 161 -8.51 -10.81 1.33
N GLU A 162 -7.64 -10.63 0.35
CA GLU A 162 -6.19 -10.78 0.48
C GLU A 162 -5.58 -9.65 1.31
N VAL A 163 -6.17 -8.45 1.26
CA VAL A 163 -5.67 -7.28 2.00
C VAL A 163 -5.52 -7.55 3.50
N PRO A 164 -6.56 -8.00 4.25
CA PRO A 164 -6.38 -8.29 5.66
C PRO A 164 -5.62 -9.61 5.93
N THR A 165 -5.72 -10.60 5.04
CA THR A 165 -5.16 -11.94 5.29
C THR A 165 -3.66 -11.99 5.06
N MET A 166 -3.17 -11.29 4.07
CA MET A 166 -1.78 -11.33 3.64
C MET A 166 -1.11 -9.97 3.77
N PHE A 167 -1.55 -8.95 3.05
CA PHE A 167 -0.86 -7.67 2.98
C PHE A 167 -0.72 -7.01 4.37
N VAL A 168 -1.83 -6.72 5.05
CA VAL A 168 -1.78 -6.07 6.37
C VAL A 168 -1.16 -6.99 7.43
N ALA A 169 -1.44 -8.29 7.39
CA ALA A 169 -0.84 -9.24 8.32
C ALA A 169 0.69 -9.24 8.24
N ASN A 170 1.25 -9.17 7.03
CA ASN A 170 2.70 -9.12 6.81
C ASN A 170 3.33 -7.78 7.24
N LEU A 171 2.59 -6.67 7.10
CA LEU A 171 3.00 -5.38 7.68
C LEU A 171 3.08 -5.40 9.19
N LEU A 172 2.23 -6.19 9.84
CA LEU A 172 2.17 -6.30 11.29
C LEU A 172 3.30 -7.18 11.85
N THR A 173 3.55 -8.33 11.24
CA THR A 173 4.58 -9.28 11.69
C THR A 173 5.35 -9.83 10.51
N GLN A 174 6.68 -9.81 10.60
CA GLN A 174 7.56 -10.14 9.47
C GLN A 174 7.45 -11.59 8.96
N TYR A 175 6.96 -12.53 9.75
CA TYR A 175 6.86 -13.94 9.38
C TYR A 175 5.41 -14.40 9.14
N SER A 176 4.49 -13.47 8.91
CA SER A 176 3.07 -13.81 8.79
C SER A 176 2.74 -14.66 7.56
N THR A 177 3.50 -14.52 6.49
CA THR A 177 3.25 -15.19 5.21
C THR A 177 4.12 -16.43 4.97
N THR A 178 5.20 -16.62 5.72
CA THR A 178 6.18 -17.70 5.45
C THR A 178 5.57 -19.10 5.42
N HIS A 179 4.62 -19.39 6.29
CA HIS A 179 3.90 -20.65 6.29
C HIS A 179 3.15 -20.89 4.97
N TYR A 180 2.50 -19.87 4.44
CA TYR A 180 1.70 -19.99 3.21
C TYR A 180 2.58 -20.11 1.97
N LEU A 181 3.77 -19.48 1.96
CA LEU A 181 4.77 -19.70 0.93
C LEU A 181 5.21 -21.18 0.91
N ASP A 182 5.52 -21.73 2.08
CA ASP A 182 5.90 -23.14 2.18
C ASP A 182 4.79 -24.06 1.66
N VAL A 183 3.52 -23.80 2.04
CA VAL A 183 2.35 -24.55 1.55
C VAL A 183 2.18 -24.45 0.03
N ALA A 184 2.37 -23.25 -0.54
CA ALA A 184 2.24 -23.03 -1.98
C ALA A 184 3.34 -23.79 -2.77
N GLN A 185 4.58 -23.75 -2.28
CA GLN A 185 5.71 -24.46 -2.88
C GLN A 185 5.56 -25.99 -2.77
N GLU A 186 5.09 -26.51 -1.63
CA GLU A 186 4.74 -27.93 -1.48
C GLU A 186 3.62 -28.36 -2.44
N PHE A 187 2.69 -27.48 -2.75
CA PHE A 187 1.64 -27.72 -3.76
C PHE A 187 2.17 -27.72 -5.20
N GLY A 188 3.33 -27.11 -5.45
CA GLY A 188 4.01 -27.08 -6.74
C GLY A 188 4.07 -25.72 -7.41
N ILE A 189 3.77 -24.62 -6.72
CA ILE A 189 4.03 -23.26 -7.21
C ILE A 189 5.54 -23.00 -7.12
N PRO A 190 6.21 -22.57 -8.20
CA PRO A 190 7.65 -22.33 -8.17
C PRO A 190 8.01 -21.15 -7.25
N GLY A 191 9.06 -21.27 -6.46
CA GLY A 191 9.54 -20.22 -5.56
C GLY A 191 10.31 -19.08 -6.24
N ASP A 192 10.39 -19.05 -7.58
CA ASP A 192 11.00 -17.96 -8.38
C ASP A 192 9.96 -17.01 -8.99
N VAL A 193 8.73 -17.06 -8.50
CA VAL A 193 7.65 -16.11 -8.83
C VAL A 193 7.42 -15.14 -7.68
N CYS A 194 6.63 -14.10 -7.93
CA CYS A 194 6.30 -13.12 -6.89
C CYS A 194 5.66 -13.81 -5.67
N PRO A 195 6.24 -13.67 -4.46
CA PRO A 195 5.77 -14.38 -3.26
C PRO A 195 4.42 -13.87 -2.75
N MET A 196 3.93 -12.73 -3.22
CA MET A 196 2.64 -12.18 -2.80
C MET A 196 1.48 -13.02 -3.35
N PRO A 197 1.30 -13.21 -4.67
CA PRO A 197 0.29 -14.14 -5.20
C PRO A 197 0.53 -15.60 -4.80
N GLU A 198 1.80 -15.97 -4.59
CA GLU A 198 2.16 -17.29 -4.06
C GLU A 198 1.57 -17.51 -2.66
N ALA A 199 1.77 -16.56 -1.74
CA ALA A 199 1.20 -16.62 -0.39
C ALA A 199 -0.35 -16.62 -0.40
N GLU A 200 -0.98 -15.87 -1.30
CA GLU A 200 -2.43 -15.88 -1.48
C GLU A 200 -2.96 -17.25 -1.90
N ALA A 201 -2.28 -17.87 -2.85
CA ALA A 201 -2.59 -19.25 -3.23
C ALA A 201 -2.37 -20.20 -2.04
N GLY A 202 -1.29 -20.04 -1.29
CA GLY A 202 -0.98 -20.82 -0.09
C GLY A 202 -2.05 -20.72 1.00
N ILE A 203 -2.56 -19.51 1.29
CA ILE A 203 -3.68 -19.31 2.22
C ILE A 203 -4.92 -20.06 1.74
N SER A 204 -5.19 -20.01 0.43
CA SER A 204 -6.31 -20.75 -0.16
C SER A 204 -6.11 -22.26 -0.08
N ILE A 205 -4.90 -22.77 -0.39
CA ILE A 205 -4.56 -24.20 -0.36
C ILE A 205 -4.65 -24.75 1.07
N ASP A 206 -4.15 -24.00 2.07
CA ASP A 206 -4.20 -24.38 3.50
C ASP A 206 -5.61 -24.28 4.11
N ASP A 207 -6.60 -23.88 3.31
CA ASP A 207 -7.98 -23.66 3.75
C ASP A 207 -8.10 -22.65 4.92
N ASP A 208 -7.12 -21.76 5.05
CA ASP A 208 -7.06 -20.72 6.09
C ASP A 208 -7.66 -19.40 5.62
N PHE A 209 -8.77 -19.51 4.90
CA PHE A 209 -9.42 -18.44 4.16
C PHE A 209 -10.92 -18.39 4.43
N ALA A 210 -11.48 -17.18 4.51
CA ALA A 210 -12.92 -17.00 4.68
C ALA A 210 -13.70 -17.35 3.41
N VAL A 211 -14.76 -18.15 3.53
CA VAL A 211 -15.61 -18.56 2.42
C VAL A 211 -16.90 -17.77 2.44
N LEU A 212 -17.01 -16.81 1.53
CA LEU A 212 -18.19 -15.94 1.36
C LEU A 212 -18.28 -15.46 -0.08
N GLY A 213 -19.38 -14.82 -0.41
CA GLY A 213 -19.60 -14.16 -1.72
C GLY A 213 -20.52 -14.93 -2.64
N CYS A 214 -21.18 -14.19 -3.54
CA CYS A 214 -22.01 -14.74 -4.61
C CYS A 214 -21.17 -15.11 -5.84
N CYS A 215 -20.08 -14.37 -6.07
CA CYS A 215 -19.13 -14.61 -7.15
C CYS A 215 -17.78 -13.96 -6.81
N ALA A 216 -16.77 -14.19 -7.65
CA ALA A 216 -15.47 -13.56 -7.59
C ALA A 216 -15.13 -12.90 -8.93
N VAL A 217 -14.49 -11.74 -8.89
CA VAL A 217 -13.88 -11.09 -10.07
C VAL A 217 -12.40 -10.90 -9.74
N GLN A 218 -11.56 -11.64 -10.43
CA GLN A 218 -10.11 -11.57 -10.27
C GLN A 218 -9.49 -10.90 -11.49
N VAL A 219 -8.43 -10.15 -11.28
CA VAL A 219 -7.77 -9.45 -12.37
C VAL A 219 -6.49 -10.15 -12.77
N ASN A 220 -6.47 -10.62 -14.01
CA ASN A 220 -5.30 -11.22 -14.61
C ASN A 220 -4.36 -10.14 -15.15
N THR A 221 -3.38 -9.78 -14.32
CA THR A 221 -2.24 -9.00 -14.80
C THR A 221 -1.29 -9.90 -15.59
N THR A 222 -0.52 -9.34 -16.51
CA THR A 222 0.49 -10.06 -17.29
C THR A 222 1.73 -10.41 -16.44
N CYS A 223 1.51 -11.03 -15.31
CA CYS A 223 2.50 -11.43 -14.32
C CYS A 223 2.38 -12.93 -14.05
N ASP A 224 3.50 -13.66 -14.11
CA ASP A 224 3.54 -15.11 -13.90
C ASP A 224 3.00 -15.50 -12.51
N GLY A 225 3.39 -14.79 -11.46
CA GLY A 225 2.88 -15.02 -10.11
C GLY A 225 1.37 -14.81 -10.01
N SER A 226 0.86 -13.68 -10.50
CA SER A 226 -0.58 -13.36 -10.44
C SER A 226 -1.42 -14.38 -11.24
N LEU A 227 -0.99 -14.76 -12.45
CA LEU A 227 -1.71 -15.72 -13.27
C LEU A 227 -1.79 -17.09 -12.60
N MET A 228 -0.69 -17.56 -11.98
CA MET A 228 -0.69 -18.83 -11.26
C MET A 228 -1.52 -18.76 -9.97
N GLY A 229 -1.33 -17.74 -9.15
CA GLY A 229 -2.07 -17.55 -7.90
C GLY A 229 -3.57 -17.47 -8.14
N ASN A 230 -3.99 -16.58 -9.05
CA ASN A 230 -5.40 -16.41 -9.41
C ASN A 230 -6.01 -17.68 -10.00
N GLY A 231 -5.27 -18.42 -10.82
CA GLY A 231 -5.73 -19.70 -11.38
C GLY A 231 -6.01 -20.76 -10.30
N VAL A 232 -5.13 -20.87 -9.31
CA VAL A 232 -5.31 -21.79 -8.17
C VAL A 232 -6.53 -21.36 -7.35
N ILE A 233 -6.62 -20.09 -7.00
CA ILE A 233 -7.71 -19.54 -6.18
C ILE A 233 -9.06 -19.70 -6.89
N ALA A 234 -9.16 -19.33 -8.18
CA ALA A 234 -10.37 -19.48 -8.97
C ALA A 234 -10.85 -20.94 -9.04
N SER A 235 -9.92 -21.85 -9.34
CA SER A 235 -10.24 -23.28 -9.40
C SER A 235 -10.80 -23.80 -8.07
N ARG A 236 -10.27 -23.38 -6.94
CA ARG A 236 -10.76 -23.77 -5.62
C ARG A 236 -12.11 -23.14 -5.29
N LEU A 237 -12.29 -21.83 -5.58
CA LEU A 237 -13.57 -21.14 -5.38
C LEU A 237 -14.72 -21.83 -6.14
N GLU A 238 -14.50 -22.19 -7.39
CA GLU A 238 -15.53 -22.83 -8.22
C GLU A 238 -15.79 -24.28 -7.81
N ARG A 239 -14.72 -25.10 -7.69
CA ARG A 239 -14.87 -26.55 -7.50
C ARG A 239 -15.22 -26.93 -6.07
N GLU A 240 -14.64 -26.26 -5.09
CA GLU A 240 -14.82 -26.64 -3.69
C GLU A 240 -15.95 -25.89 -3.00
N TYR A 241 -16.17 -24.62 -3.40
CA TYR A 241 -17.13 -23.75 -2.71
C TYR A 241 -18.32 -23.34 -3.57
N GLY A 242 -18.31 -23.64 -4.87
CA GLY A 242 -19.40 -23.29 -5.79
C GLY A 242 -19.53 -21.78 -6.00
N ILE A 243 -18.44 -21.02 -5.88
CA ILE A 243 -18.39 -19.58 -6.10
C ILE A 243 -17.85 -19.34 -7.51
N PRO A 244 -18.71 -18.92 -8.47
CA PRO A 244 -18.29 -18.69 -9.85
C PRO A 244 -17.31 -17.52 -9.93
N THR A 245 -16.34 -17.61 -10.85
CA THR A 245 -15.26 -16.64 -10.96
C THR A 245 -15.17 -16.06 -12.37
N PHE A 246 -15.09 -14.74 -12.48
CA PHE A 246 -14.79 -14.01 -13.70
C PHE A 246 -13.33 -13.56 -13.68
N GLN A 247 -12.61 -13.79 -14.79
CA GLN A 247 -11.23 -13.36 -14.96
C GLN A 247 -11.21 -12.08 -15.80
N LEU A 248 -11.09 -10.93 -15.14
CA LEU A 248 -10.99 -9.63 -15.79
C LEU A 248 -9.58 -9.45 -16.35
N ALA A 249 -9.45 -9.22 -17.63
CA ALA A 249 -8.16 -9.04 -18.27
C ALA A 249 -7.57 -7.65 -17.97
N ALA A 250 -6.26 -7.59 -17.76
CA ALA A 250 -5.48 -6.38 -17.78
C ALA A 250 -4.50 -6.46 -18.97
N PRO A 251 -4.89 -5.98 -20.15
CA PRO A 251 -4.08 -6.15 -21.36
C PRO A 251 -2.79 -5.33 -21.29
N MET A 252 -1.71 -5.89 -21.86
CA MET A 252 -0.51 -5.10 -22.15
C MET A 252 -0.84 -4.03 -23.21
N ARG A 253 -0.01 -3.00 -23.29
CA ARG A 253 -0.17 -1.91 -24.27
C ARG A 253 -1.55 -1.22 -24.17
N HIS A 254 -2.07 -1.09 -22.97
CA HIS A 254 -3.39 -0.52 -22.65
C HIS A 254 -3.63 0.91 -23.18
N ARG A 255 -2.60 1.57 -23.70
CA ARG A 255 -2.69 2.92 -24.29
C ARG A 255 -3.06 2.92 -25.78
N GLU A 256 -3.23 1.76 -26.40
CA GLU A 256 -3.63 1.61 -27.79
C GLU A 256 -5.18 1.52 -27.90
N ASP A 257 -5.78 2.19 -28.88
CA ASP A 257 -7.24 2.36 -28.98
C ASP A 257 -7.99 1.02 -29.06
N ASP A 258 -7.50 0.07 -29.84
CA ASP A 258 -8.10 -1.26 -29.99
C ASP A 258 -8.02 -2.08 -28.69
N VAL A 259 -6.99 -1.88 -27.91
CA VAL A 259 -6.81 -2.49 -26.59
C VAL A 259 -7.79 -1.87 -25.59
N GLN A 260 -8.06 -0.56 -25.68
CA GLN A 260 -9.05 0.10 -24.85
C GLN A 260 -10.48 -0.38 -25.16
N ASP A 261 -10.82 -0.62 -26.43
CA ASP A 261 -12.11 -1.22 -26.82
C ASP A 261 -12.29 -2.61 -26.19
N TYR A 262 -11.25 -3.44 -26.24
CA TYR A 262 -11.25 -4.75 -25.60
C TYR A 262 -11.47 -4.64 -24.09
N ALA A 263 -10.71 -3.81 -23.41
CA ALA A 263 -10.80 -3.62 -21.97
C ALA A 263 -12.16 -3.07 -21.52
N ALA A 264 -12.73 -2.10 -22.25
CA ALA A 264 -14.06 -1.58 -21.98
C ALA A 264 -15.16 -2.64 -22.13
N ASN A 265 -15.03 -3.53 -23.13
CA ASN A 265 -15.97 -4.65 -23.31
C ASN A 265 -15.83 -5.68 -22.19
N ASP A 266 -14.62 -5.92 -21.70
CA ASP A 266 -14.37 -6.85 -20.59
C ASP A 266 -14.96 -6.31 -19.27
N ILE A 267 -14.87 -4.99 -19.02
CA ILE A 267 -15.56 -4.32 -17.90
C ILE A 267 -17.09 -4.48 -18.02
N LYS A 268 -17.68 -4.31 -19.23
CA LYS A 268 -19.12 -4.56 -19.45
C LYS A 268 -19.51 -5.99 -19.09
N ALA A 269 -18.67 -6.95 -19.48
CA ALA A 269 -18.90 -8.36 -19.18
C ALA A 269 -18.80 -8.65 -17.68
N ALA A 270 -17.82 -8.06 -16.99
CA ALA A 270 -17.67 -8.18 -15.53
C ALA A 270 -18.88 -7.60 -14.78
N ILE A 271 -19.36 -6.42 -15.17
CA ILE A 271 -20.58 -5.82 -14.58
C ILE A 271 -21.78 -6.74 -14.78
N LYS A 272 -22.00 -7.26 -15.99
CA LYS A 272 -23.09 -8.18 -16.28
C LYS A 272 -22.99 -9.47 -15.47
N PHE A 273 -21.78 -10.01 -15.32
CA PHE A 273 -21.52 -11.17 -14.50
C PHE A 273 -21.91 -10.93 -13.02
N VAL A 274 -21.54 -9.76 -12.47
CA VAL A 274 -21.94 -9.39 -11.11
C VAL A 274 -23.45 -9.22 -10.99
N GLU A 275 -24.12 -8.56 -11.95
CA GLU A 275 -25.58 -8.42 -11.95
C GLU A 275 -26.31 -9.78 -11.92
N GLU A 276 -25.81 -10.76 -12.67
CA GLU A 276 -26.41 -12.11 -12.77
C GLU A 276 -26.27 -12.89 -11.45
N HIS A 277 -25.15 -12.73 -10.74
CA HIS A 277 -24.86 -13.51 -9.53
C HIS A 277 -25.29 -12.82 -8.24
N ALA A 278 -25.20 -11.49 -8.16
CA ALA A 278 -25.65 -10.72 -7.00
C ALA A 278 -27.16 -10.42 -7.02
N GLY A 279 -27.81 -10.52 -8.20
CA GLY A 279 -29.22 -10.19 -8.36
C GLY A 279 -29.55 -8.70 -8.29
N GLU A 280 -28.54 -7.84 -8.35
CA GLU A 280 -28.66 -6.39 -8.33
C GLU A 280 -28.34 -5.79 -9.69
N LYS A 281 -29.07 -4.75 -10.09
CA LYS A 281 -28.86 -4.07 -11.36
C LYS A 281 -27.97 -2.86 -11.21
N TRP A 282 -27.15 -2.62 -12.24
CA TRP A 282 -26.29 -1.45 -12.34
C TRP A 282 -27.08 -0.14 -12.29
N ASN A 283 -26.67 0.80 -11.42
CA ASN A 283 -27.29 2.10 -11.21
C ASN A 283 -26.34 3.23 -11.67
N TRP A 284 -26.67 3.87 -12.79
CA TRP A 284 -25.87 4.96 -13.36
C TRP A 284 -25.74 6.16 -12.42
N LYS A 285 -26.81 6.54 -11.73
CA LYS A 285 -26.75 7.62 -10.75
C LYS A 285 -25.69 7.33 -9.68
N ARG A 286 -25.67 6.09 -9.18
CA ARG A 286 -24.70 5.65 -8.19
C ARG A 286 -23.27 5.70 -8.72
N TYR A 287 -23.08 5.24 -9.97
CA TYR A 287 -21.79 5.32 -10.65
C TYR A 287 -21.24 6.74 -10.69
N PHE A 288 -22.01 7.72 -11.16
CA PHE A 288 -21.57 9.11 -11.28
C PHE A 288 -21.34 9.78 -9.91
N GLU A 289 -22.10 9.42 -8.88
CA GLU A 289 -21.80 9.83 -7.50
C GLU A 289 -20.43 9.30 -7.02
N CYS A 290 -20.09 8.09 -7.37
CA CYS A 290 -18.77 7.50 -7.07
C CYS A 290 -17.67 8.17 -7.90
N ALA A 291 -17.88 8.40 -9.18
CA ALA A 291 -16.95 9.08 -10.08
C ALA A 291 -16.57 10.48 -9.57
N ALA A 292 -17.55 11.25 -9.13
CA ALA A 292 -17.30 12.57 -8.53
C ALA A 292 -16.41 12.48 -7.28
N ARG A 293 -16.59 11.44 -6.43
CA ARG A 293 -15.72 11.23 -5.26
C ARG A 293 -14.31 10.76 -5.63
N VAL A 294 -14.18 9.94 -6.68
CA VAL A 294 -12.86 9.54 -7.21
C VAL A 294 -12.08 10.77 -7.69
N ASN A 295 -12.75 11.65 -8.44
CA ASN A 295 -12.14 12.88 -8.93
C ASN A 295 -11.78 13.85 -7.79
N ASP A 296 -12.65 14.01 -6.77
CA ASP A 296 -12.35 14.84 -5.59
C ASP A 296 -11.11 14.31 -4.85
N ALA A 297 -11.02 12.99 -4.65
CA ALA A 297 -9.85 12.35 -4.06
C ALA A 297 -8.58 12.54 -4.91
N THR A 298 -8.69 12.50 -6.23
CA THR A 298 -7.59 12.74 -7.17
C THR A 298 -7.06 14.17 -7.05
N ARG A 299 -7.94 15.19 -6.99
CA ARG A 299 -7.54 16.60 -6.78
C ARG A 299 -6.79 16.79 -5.46
N HIS A 300 -7.24 16.15 -4.39
CA HIS A 300 -6.53 16.18 -3.11
C HIS A 300 -5.13 15.57 -3.19
N ARG A 301 -4.99 14.43 -3.86
CA ARG A 301 -3.68 13.75 -4.03
C ARG A 301 -2.71 14.57 -4.86
N GLN A 302 -3.17 15.22 -5.92
CA GLN A 302 -2.33 16.15 -6.70
C GLN A 302 -1.78 17.27 -5.81
N GLU A 303 -2.61 17.90 -5.00
CA GLU A 303 -2.17 18.94 -4.06
C GLU A 303 -1.16 18.43 -3.02
N TRP A 304 -1.33 17.20 -2.53
CA TRP A 304 -0.38 16.60 -1.59
C TRP A 304 0.98 16.38 -2.24
N LEU A 305 0.97 15.93 -3.49
CA LEU A 305 2.18 15.70 -4.28
C LEU A 305 2.91 17.01 -4.56
N ASP A 306 2.19 18.05 -4.99
CA ASP A 306 2.74 19.38 -5.25
C ASP A 306 3.48 19.94 -4.02
N ILE A 307 2.92 19.76 -2.83
CA ILE A 307 3.57 20.18 -1.59
C ILE A 307 4.82 19.36 -1.29
N ASN A 308 4.82 18.06 -1.59
CA ASN A 308 6.03 17.24 -1.43
C ASN A 308 7.15 17.59 -2.43
N CYS A 309 6.82 18.25 -3.54
CA CYS A 309 7.83 18.81 -4.45
C CYS A 309 8.57 20.03 -3.88
N THR A 310 8.06 20.65 -2.82
CA THR A 310 8.63 21.86 -2.20
C THR A 310 9.80 21.53 -1.25
N ASP A 311 10.42 22.58 -0.69
CA ASP A 311 11.46 22.46 0.36
C ASP A 311 10.93 21.88 1.68
N TYR A 312 9.62 21.81 1.88
CA TYR A 312 8.96 21.36 3.10
C TYR A 312 7.95 20.24 2.85
N PRO A 313 8.39 19.06 2.37
CA PRO A 313 7.52 17.90 2.21
C PRO A 313 6.91 17.49 3.55
N GLN A 314 5.68 16.98 3.52
CA GLN A 314 4.90 16.79 4.73
C GLN A 314 4.61 15.33 5.09
N PHE A 315 4.91 14.40 4.19
CA PHE A 315 4.63 12.97 4.41
C PHE A 315 5.61 12.06 3.68
N VAL A 316 5.70 10.82 4.18
CA VAL A 316 6.43 9.71 3.54
C VAL A 316 5.47 8.94 2.64
N GLY A 317 5.93 8.58 1.44
CA GLY A 317 5.13 7.88 0.44
C GLY A 317 4.42 6.64 0.97
N SER A 318 5.10 5.77 1.72
CA SER A 318 4.54 4.51 2.22
C SER A 318 3.25 4.62 3.04
N VAL A 319 3.03 5.74 3.75
CA VAL A 319 1.77 5.99 4.45
C VAL A 319 0.62 6.20 3.47
N PHE A 320 0.92 6.92 2.39
CA PHE A 320 -0.08 7.23 1.38
C PHE A 320 -0.31 6.07 0.42
N SER A 321 0.66 5.18 0.22
CA SER A 321 0.46 3.91 -0.45
C SER A 321 -0.70 3.15 0.19
N LEU A 322 -0.60 2.83 1.49
CA LEU A 322 -1.66 2.12 2.22
C LEU A 322 -3.01 2.86 2.24
N TYR A 323 -2.98 4.18 2.37
CA TYR A 323 -4.20 4.99 2.35
C TYR A 323 -4.84 5.00 0.96
N ASN A 324 -4.03 5.09 -0.10
CA ASN A 324 -4.50 5.07 -1.48
C ASN A 324 -5.02 3.69 -1.88
N ASP A 325 -4.38 2.59 -1.44
CA ASP A 325 -4.84 1.24 -1.71
C ASP A 325 -6.25 1.02 -1.14
N THR A 326 -6.48 1.44 0.10
CA THR A 326 -7.82 1.34 0.70
C THR A 326 -8.84 2.28 0.04
N ASN A 327 -8.47 3.53 -0.23
CA ASN A 327 -9.39 4.53 -0.79
C ASN A 327 -9.63 4.31 -2.30
N TYR A 328 -8.57 4.15 -3.05
CA TYR A 328 -8.63 4.17 -4.51
C TYR A 328 -8.94 2.80 -5.07
N MET A 329 -8.23 1.77 -4.65
CA MET A 329 -8.41 0.41 -5.17
C MET A 329 -9.62 -0.28 -4.53
N GLY A 330 -9.64 -0.37 -3.21
CA GLY A 330 -10.68 -1.09 -2.49
C GLY A 330 -12.04 -0.43 -2.48
N ASN A 331 -12.08 0.89 -2.53
CA ASN A 331 -13.30 1.66 -2.36
C ASN A 331 -13.82 2.32 -3.63
N CYS A 332 -12.93 2.84 -4.46
CA CYS A 332 -13.25 3.49 -5.73
C CYS A 332 -14.46 4.45 -5.63
N GLY A 333 -14.42 5.39 -4.67
CA GLY A 333 -15.46 6.38 -4.45
C GLY A 333 -16.77 5.87 -3.82
N ARG A 334 -16.90 4.58 -3.53
CA ARG A 334 -18.15 3.97 -3.01
C ARG A 334 -18.48 4.39 -1.58
N SER A 335 -17.49 4.56 -0.72
CA SER A 335 -17.71 5.01 0.66
C SER A 335 -17.68 6.53 0.80
N PRO A 336 -18.68 7.12 1.45
CA PRO A 336 -18.70 8.56 1.76
C PRO A 336 -17.76 8.95 2.92
N LEU A 337 -17.04 7.99 3.52
CA LEU A 337 -16.18 8.24 4.67
C LEU A 337 -14.81 8.84 4.30
N PHE A 338 -14.33 8.63 3.07
CA PHE A 338 -13.03 9.12 2.62
C PHE A 338 -12.98 10.64 2.39
N PRO A 339 -13.94 11.31 1.73
CA PRO A 339 -13.83 12.73 1.42
C PRO A 339 -13.58 13.64 2.64
N PRO A 340 -14.20 13.43 3.82
CA PRO A 340 -13.86 14.19 5.03
C PRO A 340 -12.41 13.98 5.50
N ILE A 341 -11.87 12.78 5.31
CA ILE A 341 -10.49 12.46 5.68
C ILE A 341 -9.52 13.12 4.71
N ASP A 342 -9.77 13.05 3.40
CA ASP A 342 -8.97 13.72 2.37
C ASP A 342 -8.88 15.22 2.64
N LYS A 343 -10.01 15.88 2.88
CA LYS A 343 -10.08 17.31 3.26
C LYS A 343 -9.29 17.61 4.53
N LYS A 344 -9.33 16.72 5.52
CA LYS A 344 -8.57 16.89 6.77
C LYS A 344 -7.06 16.74 6.53
N ILE A 345 -6.64 15.75 5.76
CA ILE A 345 -5.23 15.54 5.38
C ILE A 345 -4.72 16.77 4.62
N THR A 346 -5.43 17.24 3.62
CA THR A 346 -5.07 18.42 2.84
C THR A 346 -4.86 19.65 3.73
N ARG A 347 -5.79 19.92 4.66
CA ARG A 347 -5.63 21.05 5.61
C ARG A 347 -4.40 20.90 6.49
N LEU A 348 -4.06 19.69 6.90
CA LEU A 348 -2.87 19.43 7.71
C LEU A 348 -1.60 19.66 6.89
N ILE A 349 -1.56 19.17 5.65
CA ILE A 349 -0.44 19.33 4.72
C ILE A 349 -0.21 20.82 4.42
N GLN A 350 -1.26 21.55 4.03
CA GLN A 350 -1.18 23.00 3.80
C GLN A 350 -0.70 23.77 5.03
N ARG A 351 -1.18 23.37 6.22
CA ARG A 351 -0.76 24.00 7.48
C ARG A 351 0.70 23.71 7.80
N GLY A 352 1.15 22.48 7.57
CA GLY A 352 2.54 22.08 7.75
C GLY A 352 3.47 22.85 6.83
N TYR A 353 3.12 22.96 5.56
CA TYR A 353 3.84 23.76 4.58
C TYR A 353 3.96 25.23 4.99
N LYS A 354 2.83 25.88 5.35
CA LYS A 354 2.82 27.27 5.82
C LYS A 354 3.67 27.48 7.07
N ARG A 355 3.76 26.50 7.94
CA ARG A 355 4.55 26.56 9.18
C ARG A 355 5.99 26.10 9.00
N LYS A 356 6.35 25.64 7.79
CA LYS A 356 7.64 25.08 7.48
C LYS A 356 8.01 23.93 8.43
N THR A 357 7.05 23.06 8.73
CA THR A 357 7.33 21.84 9.50
C THR A 357 8.11 20.86 8.64
N MET A 358 8.98 20.06 9.27
CA MET A 358 9.79 19.08 8.56
C MET A 358 9.59 17.70 9.19
N MET A 359 9.74 16.66 8.38
CA MET A 359 9.68 15.26 8.82
C MET A 359 10.95 14.85 9.57
N ALA A 360 12.07 15.50 9.29
CA ALA A 360 13.38 15.24 9.88
C ALA A 360 13.97 16.51 10.50
N PRO A 361 14.96 16.39 11.44
CA PRO A 361 15.70 17.54 11.94
C PRO A 361 16.56 18.19 10.87
N GLU A 362 17.03 17.38 9.94
CA GLU A 362 17.85 17.75 8.79
C GLU A 362 17.61 16.74 7.69
N TYR A 363 17.59 17.16 6.43
CA TYR A 363 17.73 16.24 5.33
C TYR A 363 18.86 16.65 4.38
N ARG A 364 19.51 15.64 3.79
CA ARG A 364 20.67 15.78 2.92
C ARG A 364 20.35 15.40 1.49
N HIS A 365 19.47 14.40 1.31
CA HIS A 365 19.07 13.86 0.04
C HIS A 365 17.57 13.85 -0.11
N ARG A 366 17.14 14.11 -1.32
CA ARG A 366 15.74 13.99 -1.76
C ARG A 366 15.63 12.73 -2.58
N CYS A 367 14.88 11.76 -2.11
CA CYS A 367 14.87 10.42 -2.63
C CYS A 367 13.50 10.05 -3.23
N ILE A 368 13.52 9.46 -4.42
CA ILE A 368 12.38 8.70 -4.94
C ILE A 368 12.61 7.22 -4.59
N VAL A 369 11.59 6.58 -4.07
CA VAL A 369 11.62 5.14 -3.79
C VAL A 369 10.94 4.42 -4.93
N TRP A 370 11.67 3.56 -5.64
CA TRP A 370 11.16 2.88 -6.81
C TRP A 370 11.23 1.37 -6.66
N GLY A 371 10.36 0.65 -7.34
CA GLY A 371 10.16 -0.77 -7.12
C GLY A 371 9.15 -1.05 -6.00
N VAL A 372 8.84 -2.31 -5.82
CA VAL A 372 7.85 -2.75 -4.82
C VAL A 372 8.56 -3.02 -3.49
N GLN A 373 8.14 -2.30 -2.47
CA GLN A 373 8.78 -2.37 -1.15
C GLN A 373 8.47 -3.69 -0.41
N PRO A 374 9.42 -4.24 0.35
CA PRO A 374 9.18 -5.41 1.19
C PRO A 374 8.13 -5.11 2.25
N GLN A 375 7.04 -5.87 2.25
CA GLN A 375 5.91 -5.62 3.16
C GLN A 375 6.30 -5.72 4.64
N TYR A 376 7.26 -6.58 4.96
CA TYR A 376 7.78 -6.74 6.33
C TYR A 376 8.76 -5.63 6.78
N ASN A 377 9.16 -4.69 5.90
CA ASN A 377 10.17 -3.66 6.20
C ASN A 377 9.82 -2.22 5.77
N ILE A 378 8.56 -1.90 5.63
CA ILE A 378 8.08 -0.54 5.25
C ILE A 378 8.65 0.57 6.15
N HIS A 379 8.89 0.30 7.43
CA HIS A 379 9.45 1.26 8.37
C HIS A 379 10.90 1.69 8.08
N MET A 380 11.58 1.01 7.14
CA MET A 380 12.91 1.41 6.69
C MET A 380 12.95 2.86 6.20
N LEU A 381 11.89 3.34 5.57
CA LEU A 381 11.82 4.71 5.08
C LEU A 381 11.97 5.75 6.22
N TYR A 382 11.41 5.47 7.38
CA TYR A 382 11.61 6.32 8.56
C TYR A 382 13.02 6.20 9.16
N TRP A 383 13.61 5.01 9.09
CA TRP A 383 15.00 4.81 9.45
C TRP A 383 15.95 5.61 8.55
N MET A 384 15.75 5.62 7.25
CA MET A 384 16.52 6.43 6.29
C MET A 384 16.50 7.92 6.64
N ILE A 385 15.31 8.44 6.98
CA ILE A 385 15.14 9.85 7.39
C ILE A 385 15.96 10.15 8.64
N ASN A 386 15.84 9.32 9.66
CA ASN A 386 16.38 9.61 10.97
C ASN A 386 17.86 9.24 11.11
N CYS A 387 18.29 8.18 10.45
CA CYS A 387 19.68 7.73 10.49
C CYS A 387 20.56 8.52 9.50
N TRP A 388 20.09 8.73 8.27
CA TRP A 388 20.91 9.26 7.19
C TRP A 388 20.50 10.65 6.68
N GLY A 389 19.31 11.13 7.02
CA GLY A 389 18.77 12.36 6.47
C GLY A 389 18.33 12.21 5.01
N VAL A 390 18.02 11.01 4.58
CA VAL A 390 17.47 10.72 3.24
C VAL A 390 15.96 10.78 3.31
N LEU A 391 15.37 11.67 2.51
CA LEU A 391 13.94 11.98 2.57
C LEU A 391 13.19 11.29 1.41
N PRO A 392 12.45 10.21 1.65
CA PRO A 392 11.63 9.55 0.65
C PRO A 392 10.38 10.39 0.37
N LEU A 393 10.39 11.11 -0.75
CA LEU A 393 9.34 12.06 -1.15
C LEU A 393 8.08 11.36 -1.63
N THR A 394 8.28 10.29 -2.38
CA THR A 394 7.23 9.42 -2.89
C THR A 394 7.80 8.03 -3.17
N ASP A 395 6.94 7.08 -3.38
CA ASP A 395 7.29 5.73 -3.84
C ASP A 395 6.40 5.32 -5.02
N MET A 396 6.80 4.25 -5.69
CA MET A 396 6.08 3.75 -6.85
C MET A 396 4.61 3.43 -6.55
N LEU A 397 4.29 2.94 -5.35
CA LEU A 397 2.94 2.56 -4.95
C LEU A 397 2.06 3.75 -4.55
N SER A 398 2.66 4.87 -4.14
CA SER A 398 1.93 6.09 -3.79
C SER A 398 1.49 6.91 -5.00
N MET A 399 2.02 6.59 -6.18
CA MET A 399 1.74 7.29 -7.43
C MET A 399 0.47 6.74 -8.06
N VAL A 400 -0.63 7.40 -7.77
CA VAL A 400 -1.95 7.03 -8.29
C VAL A 400 -2.20 7.73 -9.61
N ASN A 401 -2.97 7.10 -10.49
CA ASN A 401 -3.47 7.74 -11.70
C ASN A 401 -4.18 9.05 -11.36
N THR A 402 -3.79 10.12 -12.02
CA THR A 402 -4.34 11.47 -11.84
C THR A 402 -5.37 11.86 -12.89
N SER A 403 -5.73 10.95 -13.80
CA SER A 403 -6.73 11.21 -14.82
C SER A 403 -8.11 11.39 -14.20
N MET A 404 -8.83 12.41 -14.68
CA MET A 404 -10.21 12.64 -14.31
C MET A 404 -11.13 11.80 -15.18
N ILE A 405 -12.19 11.26 -14.59
CA ILE A 405 -13.24 10.51 -15.27
C ILE A 405 -14.50 11.36 -15.39
N ALA A 406 -15.43 10.96 -16.26
CA ALA A 406 -16.69 11.69 -16.43
C ALA A 406 -17.55 11.67 -15.14
N GLU A 407 -18.07 12.82 -14.72
CA GLU A 407 -18.86 12.98 -13.48
C GLU A 407 -20.36 13.22 -13.71
N GLU A 408 -20.76 13.55 -14.94
CA GLU A 408 -22.14 13.90 -15.26
C GLU A 408 -22.87 12.74 -15.94
N ASP A 409 -24.10 12.46 -15.50
CA ASP A 409 -24.93 11.40 -16.07
C ASP A 409 -25.59 11.86 -17.38
N THR A 410 -24.85 11.67 -18.49
CA THR A 410 -25.34 11.88 -19.86
C THR A 410 -25.23 10.59 -20.66
N PRO A 411 -25.97 10.41 -21.77
CA PRO A 411 -25.83 9.23 -22.62
C PRO A 411 -24.40 9.00 -23.11
N GLU A 412 -23.74 10.06 -23.53
CA GLU A 412 -22.35 10.02 -24.02
C GLU A 412 -21.39 9.58 -22.91
N ASN A 413 -21.59 10.12 -21.69
CA ASN A 413 -20.76 9.77 -20.53
C ASN A 413 -21.03 8.35 -20.02
N ARG A 414 -22.23 7.78 -20.22
CA ARG A 414 -22.51 6.38 -19.91
C ARG A 414 -21.73 5.42 -20.83
N ASP A 415 -21.60 5.75 -22.10
CA ASP A 415 -20.78 4.98 -23.03
C ASP A 415 -19.29 5.13 -22.69
N ARG A 416 -18.85 6.34 -22.43
CA ARG A 416 -17.48 6.64 -22.00
C ARG A 416 -17.11 5.98 -20.66
N ALA A 417 -18.04 5.80 -19.74
CA ALA A 417 -17.81 5.25 -18.41
C ALA A 417 -17.10 3.89 -18.41
N TYR A 418 -17.36 3.06 -19.42
CA TYR A 418 -16.69 1.76 -19.54
C TYR A 418 -15.21 1.91 -19.86
N TYR A 419 -14.86 2.88 -20.69
CA TYR A 419 -13.47 3.23 -20.98
C TYR A 419 -12.79 3.87 -19.77
N ASP A 420 -13.50 4.76 -19.07
CA ASP A 420 -12.99 5.37 -17.83
C ASP A 420 -12.71 4.30 -16.74
N MET A 421 -13.59 3.31 -16.57
CA MET A 421 -13.39 2.21 -15.64
C MET A 421 -12.24 1.29 -16.06
N ALA A 422 -12.13 0.97 -17.37
CA ALA A 422 -11.02 0.21 -17.92
C ALA A 422 -9.69 0.95 -17.70
N TRP A 423 -9.67 2.24 -17.99
CA TRP A 423 -8.51 3.10 -17.76
C TRP A 423 -8.08 3.14 -16.29
N LEU A 424 -9.01 3.28 -15.35
CA LEU A 424 -8.71 3.20 -13.92
C LEU A 424 -8.10 1.85 -13.54
N ASN A 425 -8.65 0.76 -14.09
CA ASN A 425 -8.18 -0.59 -13.83
C ASN A 425 -6.77 -0.83 -14.37
N GLU A 426 -6.46 -0.33 -15.56
CA GLU A 426 -5.18 -0.51 -16.23
C GLU A 426 -4.09 0.45 -15.74
N ASN A 427 -4.48 1.62 -15.29
CA ASN A 427 -3.56 2.59 -14.68
C ASN A 427 -3.44 2.45 -13.16
N MET A 428 -3.94 1.38 -12.60
CA MET A 428 -3.61 0.99 -11.26
C MET A 428 -2.09 0.81 -11.14
N ILE A 429 -1.56 1.18 -10.00
CA ILE A 429 -0.12 1.34 -9.74
C ILE A 429 0.73 0.18 -10.28
N MET A 430 0.41 -1.04 -9.87
CA MET A 430 1.18 -2.22 -10.26
C MET A 430 1.10 -2.50 -11.76
N ARG A 431 -0.02 -2.22 -12.40
CA ARG A 431 -0.23 -2.53 -13.81
C ARG A 431 0.43 -1.53 -14.72
N ASN A 432 0.25 -0.26 -14.45
CA ASN A 432 0.85 0.78 -15.27
C ASN A 432 2.38 0.69 -15.25
N ARG A 433 2.97 0.49 -14.05
CA ARG A 433 4.42 0.56 -13.88
C ARG A 433 5.16 -0.76 -14.05
N THR A 434 4.52 -1.89 -13.86
CA THR A 434 5.15 -3.19 -14.08
C THR A 434 4.75 -3.83 -15.40
N HIS A 435 3.59 -3.48 -15.95
CA HIS A 435 2.98 -4.15 -17.10
C HIS A 435 2.63 -3.20 -18.26
N GLY A 436 2.77 -1.90 -18.09
CA GLY A 436 2.59 -0.89 -19.15
C GLY A 436 3.76 -0.81 -20.14
N GLY A 437 4.76 -1.69 -19.98
CA GLY A 437 5.99 -1.71 -20.75
C GLY A 437 7.13 -0.93 -20.07
N TYR A 438 8.35 -1.35 -20.34
CA TYR A 438 9.57 -0.81 -19.71
C TYR A 438 9.70 0.71 -19.82
N LYS A 439 9.23 1.27 -20.93
CA LYS A 439 9.35 2.71 -21.19
C LYS A 439 8.55 3.53 -20.18
N VAL A 440 7.33 3.10 -19.85
CA VAL A 440 6.50 3.79 -18.84
C VAL A 440 7.20 3.78 -17.48
N LEU A 441 7.73 2.64 -17.08
CA LEU A 441 8.40 2.47 -15.80
C LEU A 441 9.65 3.37 -15.68
N VAL A 442 10.44 3.44 -16.75
CA VAL A 442 11.70 4.21 -16.78
C VAL A 442 11.43 5.71 -16.90
N ASP A 443 10.58 6.11 -17.85
CA ASP A 443 10.31 7.52 -18.13
C ASP A 443 9.63 8.19 -16.92
N GLU A 444 8.64 7.55 -16.31
CA GLU A 444 7.97 8.09 -15.11
C GLU A 444 8.93 8.29 -13.93
N LEU A 445 9.87 7.36 -13.71
CA LEU A 445 10.86 7.54 -12.64
C LEU A 445 11.63 8.86 -12.83
N TRP A 446 12.09 9.12 -14.05
CA TRP A 446 12.89 10.31 -14.31
C TRP A 446 12.06 11.59 -14.27
N GLU A 447 10.81 11.54 -14.72
CA GLU A 447 9.86 12.66 -14.57
C GLU A 447 9.67 13.02 -13.09
N PHE A 448 9.50 12.02 -12.22
CA PHE A 448 9.40 12.26 -10.77
C PHE A 448 10.68 12.78 -10.16
N CYS A 449 11.84 12.28 -10.59
CA CYS A 449 13.11 12.81 -10.13
C CYS A 449 13.28 14.28 -10.49
N GLU A 450 12.87 14.68 -11.69
CA GLU A 450 12.90 16.07 -12.13
C GLU A 450 11.90 16.94 -11.37
N MET A 451 10.64 16.54 -11.34
CA MET A 451 9.55 17.26 -10.67
C MET A 451 9.82 17.51 -9.18
N MET A 452 10.35 16.50 -8.48
CA MET A 452 10.64 16.57 -7.06
C MET A 452 12.05 17.05 -6.73
N ASN A 453 12.84 17.42 -7.75
CA ASN A 453 14.24 17.78 -7.59
C ASN A 453 15.02 16.74 -6.76
N ALA A 454 14.83 15.46 -7.07
CA ALA A 454 15.51 14.36 -6.40
C ALA A 454 16.95 14.22 -6.89
N ASP A 455 17.86 13.88 -5.99
CA ASP A 455 19.26 13.57 -6.28
C ASP A 455 19.57 12.09 -6.04
N MET A 456 18.60 11.34 -5.49
CA MET A 456 18.76 9.94 -5.16
C MET A 456 17.49 9.15 -5.56
N VAL A 457 17.71 7.92 -6.01
CA VAL A 457 16.68 6.88 -6.12
C VAL A 457 17.09 5.71 -5.23
N MET A 458 16.21 5.28 -4.34
CA MET A 458 16.35 3.98 -3.70
C MET A 458 15.53 2.98 -4.51
N MET A 459 16.22 2.04 -5.13
CA MET A 459 15.62 1.01 -5.95
C MET A 459 15.40 -0.25 -5.12
N TRP A 460 14.14 -0.61 -4.91
CA TRP A 460 13.76 -1.88 -4.36
C TRP A 460 13.92 -2.97 -5.44
N GLU A 461 15.02 -3.70 -5.39
CA GLU A 461 15.30 -4.82 -6.28
C GLU A 461 14.62 -6.07 -5.74
N HIS A 462 13.38 -6.28 -6.18
CA HIS A 462 12.60 -7.46 -5.78
C HIS A 462 13.02 -8.66 -6.64
N MET A 463 13.81 -9.55 -6.07
CA MET A 463 14.50 -10.66 -6.75
C MET A 463 13.59 -11.63 -7.53
N SER A 464 12.29 -11.65 -7.27
CA SER A 464 11.30 -12.46 -8.02
C SER A 464 10.49 -11.64 -9.03
N CYS A 465 10.76 -10.34 -9.20
CA CYS A 465 10.08 -9.49 -10.17
C CYS A 465 10.89 -9.32 -11.46
N LYS A 466 10.71 -10.24 -12.39
CA LYS A 466 11.43 -10.25 -13.67
C LYS A 466 11.22 -8.97 -14.50
N ALA A 467 10.10 -8.27 -14.30
CA ALA A 467 9.81 -7.01 -14.99
C ALA A 467 10.69 -5.84 -14.49
N LEU A 468 11.03 -5.79 -13.21
CA LEU A 468 11.88 -4.76 -12.62
C LEU A 468 13.36 -5.09 -12.77
N ASP A 469 13.76 -6.30 -12.43
CA ASP A 469 15.17 -6.72 -12.42
C ASP A 469 15.79 -6.71 -13.82
N GLY A 470 15.01 -7.01 -14.85
CA GLY A 470 15.46 -6.95 -16.25
C GLY A 470 15.89 -5.55 -16.73
N LEU A 471 15.57 -4.49 -15.99
CA LEU A 471 15.87 -3.09 -16.35
C LEU A 471 17.07 -2.51 -15.59
N HIS A 472 17.72 -3.26 -14.72
CA HIS A 472 18.81 -2.78 -13.84
C HIS A 472 19.87 -1.95 -14.61
N GLY A 473 20.45 -2.52 -15.68
CA GLY A 473 21.47 -1.82 -16.46
C GLY A 473 21.00 -0.52 -17.08
N MET A 474 19.75 -0.44 -17.51
CA MET A 474 19.16 0.76 -18.09
C MET A 474 19.01 1.87 -17.05
N PHE A 475 18.51 1.55 -15.86
CA PHE A 475 18.41 2.51 -14.76
C PHE A 475 19.78 3.05 -14.35
N GLU A 476 20.79 2.17 -14.22
CA GLU A 476 22.16 2.55 -13.89
C GLU A 476 22.78 3.52 -14.91
N GLU A 477 22.64 3.21 -16.20
CA GLU A 477 23.17 4.05 -17.26
C GLU A 477 22.50 5.43 -17.24
N GLN A 478 21.17 5.44 -17.23
CA GLN A 478 20.40 6.69 -17.27
C GLN A 478 20.52 7.52 -16.00
N GLY A 479 20.65 6.88 -14.83
CA GLY A 479 20.91 7.57 -13.56
C GLY A 479 22.26 8.30 -13.58
N ARG A 480 23.31 7.64 -14.08
CA ARG A 480 24.64 8.25 -14.25
C ARG A 480 24.61 9.43 -15.21
N GLU A 481 23.90 9.32 -16.33
CA GLU A 481 23.73 10.42 -17.29
C GLU A 481 23.04 11.64 -16.67
N ARG A 482 22.09 11.43 -15.76
CA ARG A 482 21.33 12.48 -15.06
C ARG A 482 22.03 13.00 -13.81
N GLY A 483 23.11 12.34 -13.37
CA GLY A 483 23.80 12.66 -12.12
C GLY A 483 22.94 12.35 -10.89
N ILE A 484 22.12 11.32 -10.95
CA ILE A 484 21.26 10.83 -9.86
C ILE A 484 21.89 9.57 -9.28
N HIS A 485 22.00 9.52 -7.96
CA HIS A 485 22.46 8.34 -7.23
C HIS A 485 21.39 7.26 -7.20
N ILE A 486 21.73 6.04 -7.63
CA ILE A 486 20.84 4.90 -7.49
C ILE A 486 21.39 3.98 -6.42
N VAL A 487 20.59 3.72 -5.39
CA VAL A 487 20.91 2.81 -4.30
C VAL A 487 20.06 1.57 -4.49
N TRP A 488 20.66 0.49 -4.96
CA TRP A 488 20.00 -0.79 -5.09
C TRP A 488 19.95 -1.50 -3.75
N VAL A 489 18.77 -2.00 -3.41
CA VAL A 489 18.52 -2.71 -2.16
C VAL A 489 17.75 -3.98 -2.50
N CYS A 490 18.45 -5.10 -2.45
CA CYS A 490 17.86 -6.40 -2.76
C CYS A 490 16.92 -6.86 -1.65
N HIS A 491 15.83 -7.52 -2.02
CA HIS A 491 14.87 -8.07 -1.06
C HIS A 491 13.97 -9.12 -1.70
N ASP A 492 13.28 -9.88 -0.85
CA ASP A 492 12.05 -10.57 -1.18
C ASP A 492 10.85 -9.75 -0.69
N LEU A 493 9.72 -9.80 -1.41
CA LEU A 493 8.56 -8.98 -1.07
C LEU A 493 7.90 -9.40 0.25
N CYS A 494 7.84 -10.69 0.54
CA CYS A 494 7.10 -11.26 1.66
C CYS A 494 7.95 -12.15 2.58
N ASP A 495 9.10 -12.66 2.13
CA ASP A 495 9.91 -13.63 2.87
C ASP A 495 11.17 -13.03 3.49
N PRO A 496 11.15 -12.71 4.79
CA PRO A 496 12.31 -12.19 5.49
C PRO A 496 13.40 -13.26 5.74
N ARG A 497 13.15 -14.54 5.43
CA ARG A 497 14.14 -15.61 5.52
C ARG A 497 15.15 -15.52 4.39
N VAL A 498 14.71 -15.01 3.23
CA VAL A 498 15.56 -14.79 2.04
C VAL A 498 16.43 -13.56 2.23
N TYR A 499 15.82 -12.44 2.68
CA TYR A 499 16.52 -11.19 2.90
C TYR A 499 16.06 -10.51 4.20
N THR A 500 16.98 -10.38 5.16
CA THR A 500 16.62 -9.82 6.47
C THR A 500 16.54 -8.30 6.43
N ARG A 501 15.79 -7.71 7.37
CA ARG A 501 15.76 -6.25 7.55
C ARG A 501 17.14 -5.65 7.80
N GLN A 502 18.02 -6.38 8.49
CA GLN A 502 19.38 -5.94 8.72
C GLN A 502 20.19 -5.90 7.43
N ALA A 503 20.14 -6.95 6.60
CA ALA A 503 20.82 -6.96 5.32
C ALA A 503 20.40 -5.79 4.41
N ILE A 504 19.11 -5.50 4.37
CA ILE A 504 18.55 -4.34 3.64
C ILE A 504 19.17 -3.03 4.14
N ARG A 505 19.28 -2.82 5.45
CA ARG A 505 19.90 -1.61 6.02
C ARG A 505 21.40 -1.55 5.77
N ASP A 506 22.07 -2.70 5.84
CA ASP A 506 23.52 -2.79 5.61
C ASP A 506 23.89 -2.39 4.17
N GLU A 507 23.15 -2.85 3.18
CA GLU A 507 23.34 -2.44 1.78
C GLU A 507 23.18 -0.93 1.59
N PHE A 508 22.11 -0.36 2.15
CA PHE A 508 21.89 1.08 2.09
C PHE A 508 23.01 1.85 2.80
N SER A 509 23.37 1.44 4.01
CA SER A 509 24.46 2.07 4.79
C SER A 509 25.80 1.95 4.08
N GLN A 510 26.07 0.81 3.43
CA GLN A 510 27.30 0.62 2.67
C GLN A 510 27.39 1.62 1.51
N TYR A 511 26.30 1.85 0.77
CA TYR A 511 26.27 2.85 -0.30
C TYR A 511 26.56 4.27 0.24
N MET A 512 25.87 4.66 1.32
CA MET A 512 26.06 5.98 1.95
C MET A 512 27.51 6.20 2.36
N ARG A 513 28.15 5.20 2.96
CA ARG A 513 29.54 5.30 3.42
C ARG A 513 30.58 5.23 2.30
N THR A 514 30.40 4.32 1.34
CA THR A 514 31.44 4.02 0.37
C THR A 514 31.35 4.91 -0.88
N VAL A 515 30.14 5.18 -1.35
CA VAL A 515 29.91 5.98 -2.57
C VAL A 515 29.78 7.46 -2.23
N LEU A 516 28.91 7.80 -1.28
CA LEU A 516 28.67 9.18 -0.89
C LEU A 516 29.67 9.71 0.14
N ARG A 517 30.37 8.80 0.86
CA ARG A 517 31.33 9.12 1.91
C ARG A 517 30.69 9.96 3.04
N GLU A 518 29.45 9.65 3.35
CA GLU A 518 28.70 10.32 4.41
C GLU A 518 28.69 9.50 5.70
N GLU A 519 28.62 10.19 6.82
CA GLU A 519 28.40 9.62 8.14
C GLU A 519 26.93 9.76 8.53
N PRO A 520 26.36 8.80 9.28
CA PRO A 520 24.97 8.89 9.72
C PRO A 520 24.72 10.12 10.59
N LEU A 521 23.52 10.70 10.48
CA LEU A 521 23.08 11.79 11.37
C LEU A 521 22.94 11.30 12.82
N ASP A 522 22.50 10.07 12.98
CA ASP A 522 22.43 9.40 14.27
C ASP A 522 23.08 8.00 14.18
N PRO A 523 24.36 7.87 14.53
CA PRO A 523 25.08 6.60 14.48
C PRO A 523 24.47 5.50 15.34
N THR A 524 23.67 5.84 16.34
CA THR A 524 23.03 4.87 17.24
C THR A 524 21.93 4.08 16.53
N LEU A 525 21.46 4.58 15.38
CA LEU A 525 20.40 3.95 14.58
C LEU A 525 20.95 3.00 13.54
N GLU A 526 22.21 3.13 13.14
CA GLU A 526 22.78 2.37 12.03
C GLU A 526 22.76 0.86 12.29
N ASN A 527 23.13 0.44 13.50
CA ASN A 527 23.26 -0.97 13.88
C ASN A 527 22.20 -1.40 14.90
N ILE A 528 21.00 -0.86 14.82
CA ILE A 528 19.90 -1.32 15.70
C ILE A 528 19.52 -2.75 15.32
N PRO A 529 19.56 -3.72 16.27
CA PRO A 529 19.11 -5.08 16.00
C PRO A 529 17.65 -5.11 15.55
N ASP A 530 17.30 -6.01 14.64
CA ASP A 530 15.96 -6.16 14.09
C ASP A 530 14.87 -6.31 15.15
N GLU A 531 15.15 -7.05 16.19
CA GLU A 531 14.28 -7.23 17.36
C GLU A 531 13.95 -5.91 18.09
N ASN A 532 14.79 -4.91 17.94
CA ASN A 532 14.61 -3.58 18.54
C ASN A 532 13.94 -2.58 17.59
N MET A 533 13.77 -2.93 16.33
CA MET A 533 13.08 -2.11 15.31
C MET A 533 11.55 -2.27 15.30
N TRP A 534 11.00 -2.94 16.28
CA TRP A 534 9.56 -3.23 16.41
C TRP A 534 8.81 -2.19 17.19
#